data_4dc3486ff1fad624a399d52585832c95
#
_entry.id   4dc3486ff1fad624a399d52585832c95
#
_cell.length_a   1.000
_cell.length_b   1.000
_cell.length_c   1.000
_cell.angle_alpha   90.00
_cell.angle_beta   90.00
_cell.angle_gamma   90.00
#
_symmetry.space_group_name_H-M   'P 1'
#
loop_
_entity.id
_entity.type
_entity.pdbx_description
1 polymer ?
#
loop_
_entity_poly.entity_id
_entity_poly.type
_entity_poly.pdbx_seq_one_letter_code
_entity_poly.pdbx_strand_id
1 'polypeptide(L)'
;RILIGDDIGVGKTLTGILSMLHAETLPCIVTVQTHLPKQWKDEIERFTNLKVHVMKGTRPYDLPPADVYITKYSLLAGWSDLYSKKFFKSAIFDEIQELRKEGSGKYEGATRLSENVEYCLGLSASPIYNYGDEIFNVLDIIKKGCLGGRYDFLREWIGGWGRSVEDPKALGTYLRENFLMVRRTRKDV
;
A
#
# COMPACT_ATOMS: atom_id res chain seq x y z
N ARG A 1 -8.82 -2.55 5.22
CA ARG A 1 -8.02 -2.60 4.00
C ARG A 1 -8.52 -1.53 3.05
N ILE A 2 -7.70 -0.49 2.78
CA ILE A 2 -8.18 0.69 2.05
C ILE A 2 -7.02 1.38 1.32
N LEU A 3 -7.33 2.04 0.21
CA LEU A 3 -6.46 2.96 -0.51
C LEU A 3 -6.78 4.41 -0.09
N ILE A 4 -5.78 5.14 0.38
CA ILE A 4 -5.84 6.59 0.60
C ILE A 4 -5.32 7.27 -0.66
N GLY A 5 -6.23 7.81 -1.46
CA GLY A 5 -5.96 8.46 -2.74
C GLY A 5 -5.87 9.99 -2.64
N ASP A 6 -5.45 10.53 -1.49
CA ASP A 6 -5.42 11.97 -1.21
C ASP A 6 -4.44 12.72 -2.12
N ASP A 7 -4.75 13.96 -2.44
CA ASP A 7 -3.86 14.85 -3.19
C ASP A 7 -2.50 15.03 -2.49
N ILE A 8 -1.50 15.49 -3.25
CA ILE A 8 -0.19 15.82 -2.70
C ILE A 8 -0.32 16.93 -1.64
N GLY A 9 0.31 16.73 -0.48
CA GLY A 9 0.34 17.71 0.61
C GLY A 9 -0.85 17.65 1.58
N VAL A 10 -1.79 16.73 1.39
CA VAL A 10 -2.97 16.53 2.29
C VAL A 10 -2.63 15.73 3.57
N GLY A 11 -1.40 15.23 3.71
CA GLY A 11 -0.94 14.56 4.93
C GLY A 11 -1.08 13.03 4.92
N LYS A 12 -0.96 12.37 3.76
CA LYS A 12 -1.01 10.90 3.65
C LYS A 12 -0.07 10.18 4.61
N THR A 13 1.18 10.65 4.73
CA THR A 13 2.18 10.08 5.66
C THR A 13 1.68 10.13 7.10
N LEU A 14 1.15 11.28 7.54
CA LEU A 14 0.59 11.42 8.88
C LEU A 14 -0.64 10.51 9.08
N THR A 15 -1.51 10.39 8.08
CA THR A 15 -2.64 9.45 8.11
C THR A 15 -2.15 8.01 8.29
N GLY A 16 -1.10 7.60 7.56
CA GLY A 16 -0.45 6.31 7.73
C GLY A 16 0.11 6.11 9.13
N ILE A 17 0.81 7.11 9.68
CA ILE A 17 1.36 7.06 11.04
C ILE A 17 0.26 6.94 12.08
N LEU A 18 -0.81 7.73 11.99
CA LEU A 18 -1.93 7.67 12.92
C LEU A 18 -2.64 6.32 12.91
N SER A 19 -2.69 5.64 11.75
CA SER A 19 -3.28 4.30 11.65
C SER A 19 -2.51 3.23 12.43
N MET A 20 -1.22 3.45 12.75
CA MET A 20 -0.40 2.54 13.54
C MET A 20 -0.62 2.68 15.06
N LEU A 21 -1.27 3.76 15.52
CA LEU A 21 -1.45 4.00 16.95
C LEU A 21 -2.48 3.07 17.61
N HIS A 22 -3.24 2.35 16.81
CA HIS A 22 -4.13 1.31 17.32
C HIS A 22 -3.30 0.05 17.65
N ALA A 23 -3.37 -0.40 18.91
CA ALA A 23 -2.52 -1.50 19.40
C ALA A 23 -2.63 -2.81 18.59
N GLU A 24 -3.81 -3.10 18.02
CA GLU A 24 -4.04 -4.29 17.21
C GLU A 24 -3.34 -4.25 15.85
N THR A 25 -2.81 -3.10 15.42
CA THR A 25 -2.11 -2.96 14.13
C THR A 25 -0.62 -3.26 14.22
N LEU A 26 -0.06 -3.46 15.41
CA LEU A 26 1.36 -3.69 15.64
C LEU A 26 1.68 -5.18 15.80
N PRO A 27 2.86 -5.63 15.35
CA PRO A 27 3.88 -4.85 14.63
C PRO A 27 3.44 -4.52 13.19
N CYS A 28 3.74 -3.28 12.76
CA CYS A 28 3.43 -2.76 11.44
C CYS A 28 4.66 -2.80 10.53
N ILE A 29 4.48 -3.13 9.24
CA ILE A 29 5.52 -2.95 8.23
C ILE A 29 5.14 -1.85 7.25
N VAL A 30 6.05 -0.89 7.05
CA VAL A 30 5.89 0.22 6.09
C VAL A 30 6.83 0.00 4.93
N THR A 31 6.28 -0.10 3.72
CA THR A 31 7.04 -0.24 2.49
C THR A 31 7.11 1.10 1.78
N VAL A 32 8.33 1.55 1.49
CA VAL A 32 8.59 2.88 0.93
C VAL A 32 9.58 2.83 -0.24
N GLN A 33 9.65 3.91 -1.00
CA GLN A 33 10.67 4.10 -2.03
C GLN A 33 12.09 4.16 -1.41
N THR A 34 13.11 3.90 -2.23
CA THR A 34 14.51 3.67 -1.77
C THR A 34 15.10 4.83 -0.96
N HIS A 35 14.67 6.06 -1.21
CA HIS A 35 15.20 7.27 -0.57
C HIS A 35 14.41 7.72 0.68
N LEU A 36 13.25 7.13 0.97
CA LEU A 36 12.32 7.55 2.02
C LEU A 36 12.44 6.89 3.41
N PRO A 37 13.20 5.80 3.63
CA PRO A 37 13.18 5.13 4.95
C PRO A 37 13.55 6.05 6.12
N LYS A 38 14.53 6.97 5.92
CA LYS A 38 14.92 7.91 6.96
C LYS A 38 13.81 8.90 7.26
N GLN A 39 13.19 9.47 6.23
CA GLN A 39 12.10 10.43 6.40
C GLN A 39 10.92 9.78 7.16
N TRP A 40 10.49 8.58 6.79
CA TRP A 40 9.43 7.87 7.49
C TRP A 40 9.79 7.58 8.94
N LYS A 41 11.04 7.15 9.20
CA LYS A 41 11.52 6.96 10.57
C LYS A 41 11.44 8.25 11.39
N ASP A 42 12.00 9.33 10.87
CA ASP A 42 12.04 10.64 11.54
C ASP A 42 10.60 11.14 11.86
N GLU A 43 9.65 10.96 10.93
CA GLU A 43 8.24 11.33 11.13
C GLU A 43 7.53 10.44 12.16
N ILE A 44 7.75 9.12 12.16
CA ILE A 44 7.18 8.23 13.17
C ILE A 44 7.71 8.60 14.56
N GLU A 45 9.02 8.78 14.71
CA GLU A 45 9.67 9.15 15.98
C GLU A 45 9.26 10.55 16.46
N ARG A 46 8.92 11.46 15.53
CA ARG A 46 8.43 12.81 15.86
C ARG A 46 7.02 12.81 16.41
N PHE A 47 6.13 11.99 15.88
CA PHE A 47 4.70 12.00 16.24
C PHE A 47 4.28 10.89 17.19
N THR A 48 5.17 9.94 17.49
CA THR A 48 4.84 8.76 18.31
C THR A 48 6.01 8.36 19.19
N ASN A 49 5.75 7.47 20.16
CA ASN A 49 6.77 6.79 20.97
C ASN A 49 7.08 5.38 20.45
N LEU A 50 6.67 5.03 19.21
CA LEU A 50 6.86 3.71 18.64
C LEU A 50 8.32 3.45 18.31
N LYS A 51 8.80 2.24 18.60
CA LYS A 51 10.16 1.81 18.25
C LYS A 51 10.21 1.45 16.77
N VAL A 52 11.14 2.04 16.05
CA VAL A 52 11.27 1.88 14.60
C VAL A 52 12.55 1.13 14.23
N HIS A 53 12.42 0.09 13.40
CA HIS A 53 13.55 -0.60 12.80
C HIS A 53 13.52 -0.46 11.28
N VAL A 54 14.64 -0.01 10.68
CA VAL A 54 14.81 0.04 9.22
C VAL A 54 15.47 -1.23 8.73
N MET A 55 14.72 -2.04 7.98
CA MET A 55 15.20 -3.31 7.42
C MET A 55 16.25 -3.09 6.34
N LYS A 56 17.26 -3.97 6.30
CA LYS A 56 18.39 -3.88 5.37
C LYS A 56 18.62 -5.22 4.66
N GLY A 57 19.13 -5.13 3.44
CA GLY A 57 19.49 -6.32 2.66
C GLY A 57 18.29 -7.14 2.17
N THR A 58 18.56 -8.00 1.21
CA THR A 58 17.56 -8.90 0.59
C THR A 58 17.51 -10.28 1.25
N ARG A 59 18.42 -10.55 2.20
CA ARG A 59 18.45 -11.81 2.96
C ARG A 59 17.89 -11.56 4.34
N PRO A 60 16.90 -12.35 4.80
CA PRO A 60 16.38 -12.26 6.15
C PRO A 60 17.45 -12.45 7.21
N TYR A 61 17.32 -11.73 8.30
CA TYR A 61 18.09 -11.83 9.53
C TYR A 61 17.13 -11.73 10.71
N ASP A 62 17.60 -12.02 11.93
CA ASP A 62 16.79 -11.89 13.13
C ASP A 62 16.46 -10.41 13.38
N LEU A 63 15.20 -10.06 13.19
CA LEU A 63 14.73 -8.69 13.37
C LEU A 63 14.75 -8.32 14.85
N PRO A 64 15.36 -7.18 15.23
CA PRO A 64 15.29 -6.70 16.60
C PRO A 64 13.84 -6.33 16.96
N PRO A 65 13.45 -6.44 18.25
CA PRO A 65 12.10 -6.04 18.68
C PRO A 65 11.83 -4.57 18.37
N ALA A 66 10.78 -4.33 17.59
CA ALA A 66 10.30 -3.00 17.24
C ALA A 66 8.77 -3.04 17.02
N ASP A 67 8.14 -1.86 17.06
CA ASP A 67 6.71 -1.71 16.80
C ASP A 67 6.47 -1.50 15.30
N VAL A 68 7.38 -0.79 14.63
CA VAL A 68 7.31 -0.49 13.20
C VAL A 68 8.59 -0.90 12.49
N TYR A 69 8.42 -1.59 11.38
CA TYR A 69 9.51 -2.02 10.51
C TYR A 69 9.39 -1.30 9.16
N ILE A 70 10.42 -0.59 8.75
CA ILE A 70 10.44 0.12 7.46
C ILE A 70 11.25 -0.69 6.48
N THR A 71 10.66 -1.02 5.34
CA THR A 71 11.31 -1.73 4.24
C THR A 71 11.23 -0.95 2.94
N LYS A 72 11.95 -1.39 1.92
CA LYS A 72 11.92 -0.82 0.57
C LYS A 72 11.22 -1.79 -0.38
N TYR A 73 10.57 -1.28 -1.42
CA TYR A 73 9.97 -2.10 -2.47
C TYR A 73 10.96 -3.12 -3.06
N SER A 74 12.22 -2.71 -3.24
CA SER A 74 13.29 -3.59 -3.78
C SER A 74 13.66 -4.76 -2.87
N LEU A 75 13.28 -4.74 -1.60
CA LEU A 75 13.61 -5.79 -0.64
C LEU A 75 12.49 -6.81 -0.46
N LEU A 76 11.25 -6.50 -0.89
CA LEU A 76 10.05 -7.30 -0.60
C LEU A 76 10.19 -8.78 -0.99
N ALA A 77 10.71 -9.06 -2.19
CA ALA A 77 10.87 -10.44 -2.66
C ALA A 77 11.77 -11.29 -1.76
N GLY A 78 12.85 -10.70 -1.26
CA GLY A 78 13.84 -11.41 -0.43
C GLY A 78 13.34 -11.78 0.97
N TRP A 79 12.23 -11.18 1.43
CA TRP A 79 11.65 -11.38 2.76
C TRP A 79 10.34 -12.16 2.75
N SER A 80 9.95 -12.75 1.61
CA SER A 80 8.67 -13.45 1.42
C SER A 80 8.41 -14.56 2.44
N ASP A 81 9.44 -15.29 2.86
CA ASP A 81 9.30 -16.37 3.86
C ASP A 81 8.92 -15.83 5.25
N LEU A 82 9.42 -14.64 5.62
CA LEU A 82 9.04 -14.00 6.88
C LEU A 82 7.56 -13.59 6.85
N TYR A 83 7.08 -13.07 5.73
CA TYR A 83 5.69 -12.64 5.61
C TYR A 83 4.72 -13.81 5.80
N SER A 84 5.07 -15.00 5.32
CA SER A 84 4.26 -16.22 5.50
C SER A 84 4.11 -16.65 6.96
N LYS A 85 4.99 -16.19 7.85
CA LYS A 85 4.94 -16.49 9.30
C LYS A 85 3.92 -15.62 10.06
N LYS A 86 3.21 -14.71 9.39
CA LYS A 86 2.23 -13.79 9.99
C LYS A 86 2.81 -12.95 11.13
N PHE A 87 4.08 -12.56 10.99
CA PHE A 87 4.78 -11.77 12.01
C PHE A 87 4.19 -10.37 12.13
N PHE A 88 3.83 -9.74 10.98
CA PHE A 88 3.25 -8.41 10.94
C PHE A 88 1.72 -8.49 11.06
N LYS A 89 1.13 -7.53 11.79
CA LYS A 89 -0.32 -7.36 11.90
C LYS A 89 -0.87 -6.44 10.82
N SER A 90 -0.10 -5.43 10.44
CA SER A 90 -0.48 -4.48 9.43
C SER A 90 0.64 -4.19 8.43
N ALA A 91 0.25 -3.77 7.23
CA ALA A 91 1.15 -3.31 6.18
C ALA A 91 0.67 -1.96 5.63
N ILE A 92 1.62 -1.03 5.46
CA ILE A 92 1.42 0.25 4.78
C ILE A 92 2.34 0.29 3.57
N PHE A 93 1.76 0.60 2.40
CA PHE A 93 2.51 0.78 1.15
C PHE A 93 2.45 2.26 0.75
N ASP A 94 3.56 2.97 0.91
CA ASP A 94 3.67 4.36 0.48
C ASP A 94 4.02 4.43 -1.02
N GLU A 95 3.32 5.29 -1.77
CA GLU A 95 3.36 5.33 -3.23
C GLU A 95 3.07 3.96 -3.84
N ILE A 96 1.92 3.36 -3.44
CA ILE A 96 1.56 1.97 -3.78
C ILE A 96 1.48 1.70 -5.29
N GLN A 97 1.37 2.72 -6.15
CA GLN A 97 1.45 2.56 -7.60
C GLN A 97 2.80 1.97 -8.07
N GLU A 98 3.81 1.89 -7.20
CA GLU A 98 5.01 1.10 -7.42
C GLU A 98 4.71 -0.38 -7.69
N LEU A 99 3.56 -0.88 -7.23
CA LEU A 99 3.09 -2.27 -7.40
C LEU A 99 2.15 -2.46 -8.59
N ARG A 100 2.02 -1.48 -9.48
CA ARG A 100 1.11 -1.53 -10.64
C ARG A 100 1.40 -2.65 -11.64
N LYS A 101 2.64 -3.17 -11.66
CA LYS A 101 3.07 -4.22 -12.59
C LYS A 101 3.05 -5.60 -11.91
N GLU A 102 2.07 -6.39 -12.27
CA GLU A 102 1.99 -7.81 -11.92
C GLU A 102 3.21 -8.59 -12.41
N GLY A 103 3.55 -9.70 -11.74
CA GLY A 103 4.68 -10.58 -12.09
C GLY A 103 6.08 -10.03 -11.78
N SER A 104 6.18 -8.84 -11.17
CA SER A 104 7.48 -8.36 -10.67
C SER A 104 7.75 -8.91 -9.26
N GLY A 105 9.03 -9.17 -8.93
CA GLY A 105 9.38 -9.69 -7.59
C GLY A 105 8.87 -8.79 -6.44
N LYS A 106 8.81 -7.47 -6.62
CA LYS A 106 8.23 -6.56 -5.63
C LYS A 106 6.71 -6.75 -5.50
N TYR A 107 6.00 -7.03 -6.62
CA TYR A 107 4.57 -7.31 -6.60
C TYR A 107 4.27 -8.62 -5.87
N GLU A 108 4.99 -9.69 -6.19
CA GLU A 108 4.83 -11.00 -5.55
C GLU A 108 5.13 -10.93 -4.04
N GLY A 109 6.20 -10.23 -3.64
CA GLY A 109 6.52 -10.01 -2.25
C GLY A 109 5.46 -9.20 -1.51
N ALA A 110 4.89 -8.15 -2.15
CA ALA A 110 3.79 -7.36 -1.60
C ALA A 110 2.50 -8.17 -1.48
N THR A 111 2.17 -9.00 -2.47
CA THR A 111 1.02 -9.92 -2.42
C THR A 111 1.16 -10.88 -1.24
N ARG A 112 2.33 -11.52 -1.09
CA ARG A 112 2.60 -12.42 0.03
C ARG A 112 2.46 -11.71 1.37
N LEU A 113 2.98 -10.48 1.49
CA LEU A 113 2.85 -9.68 2.69
C LEU A 113 1.38 -9.35 2.97
N SER A 114 0.68 -8.81 1.99
CA SER A 114 -0.71 -8.40 2.14
C SER A 114 -1.63 -9.56 2.52
N GLU A 115 -1.46 -10.73 1.93
CA GLU A 115 -2.25 -11.93 2.25
C GLU A 115 -2.04 -12.42 3.70
N ASN A 116 -0.96 -12.01 4.35
CA ASN A 116 -0.59 -12.48 5.69
C ASN A 116 -0.68 -11.40 6.80
N VAL A 117 -1.28 -10.26 6.52
CA VAL A 117 -1.61 -9.22 7.51
C VAL A 117 -3.12 -9.05 7.66
N GLU A 118 -3.55 -8.52 8.79
CA GLU A 118 -4.97 -8.23 9.05
C GLU A 118 -5.37 -6.89 8.44
N TYR A 119 -4.51 -5.88 8.56
CA TYR A 119 -4.76 -4.52 8.08
C TYR A 119 -3.79 -4.18 6.95
N CYS A 120 -4.30 -3.58 5.89
CA CYS A 120 -3.49 -3.17 4.74
C CYS A 120 -3.92 -1.79 4.27
N LEU A 121 -2.97 -0.86 4.20
CA LEU A 121 -3.18 0.51 3.78
C LEU A 121 -2.28 0.83 2.60
N GLY A 122 -2.88 1.29 1.50
CA GLY A 122 -2.15 1.88 0.37
C GLY A 122 -2.23 3.39 0.41
N LEU A 123 -1.13 4.08 0.15
CA LEU A 123 -1.06 5.53 0.05
C LEU A 123 -0.61 5.90 -1.37
N SER A 124 -1.35 6.76 -2.06
CA SER A 124 -0.95 7.28 -3.37
C SER A 124 -1.69 8.58 -3.70
N ALA A 125 -1.00 9.55 -4.28
CA ALA A 125 -1.65 10.71 -4.88
C ALA A 125 -2.13 10.40 -6.31
N SER A 126 -1.56 9.39 -6.95
CA SER A 126 -1.84 9.00 -8.33
C SER A 126 -1.97 7.48 -8.44
N PRO A 127 -3.07 6.87 -7.95
CA PRO A 127 -3.24 5.42 -7.92
C PRO A 127 -3.29 4.79 -9.32
N ILE A 128 -3.62 5.58 -10.34
CA ILE A 128 -3.47 5.25 -11.76
C ILE A 128 -2.32 6.10 -12.30
N TYR A 129 -1.24 5.46 -12.75
CA TYR A 129 -0.03 6.16 -13.16
C TYR A 129 0.07 6.31 -14.68
N ASN A 130 -0.01 5.21 -15.45
CA ASN A 130 0.07 5.22 -16.92
C ASN A 130 -1.20 4.72 -17.59
N TYR A 131 -1.79 3.65 -17.08
CA TYR A 131 -2.91 2.95 -17.70
C TYR A 131 -4.03 2.70 -16.69
N GLY A 132 -5.27 2.73 -17.18
CA GLY A 132 -6.46 2.57 -16.33
C GLY A 132 -6.54 1.21 -15.62
N ASP A 133 -5.99 0.16 -16.22
CA ASP A 133 -5.98 -1.18 -15.63
C ASP A 133 -4.98 -1.35 -14.47
N GLU A 134 -4.06 -0.42 -14.28
CA GLU A 134 -3.09 -0.46 -13.18
C GLU A 134 -3.76 -0.43 -11.80
N ILE A 135 -4.92 0.25 -11.70
CA ILE A 135 -5.67 0.33 -10.44
C ILE A 135 -6.15 -1.06 -9.96
N PHE A 136 -6.43 -1.97 -10.89
CA PHE A 136 -6.78 -3.35 -10.56
C PHE A 136 -5.68 -4.02 -9.73
N ASN A 137 -4.45 -3.97 -10.22
CA ASN A 137 -3.30 -4.57 -9.55
C ASN A 137 -3.04 -3.93 -8.17
N VAL A 138 -3.16 -2.60 -8.08
CA VAL A 138 -2.98 -1.86 -6.82
C VAL A 138 -4.03 -2.26 -5.78
N LEU A 139 -5.29 -2.35 -6.18
CA LEU A 139 -6.37 -2.72 -5.25
C LEU A 139 -6.36 -4.20 -4.90
N ASP A 140 -5.92 -5.07 -5.82
CA ASP A 140 -5.78 -6.50 -5.55
C ASP A 140 -4.71 -6.79 -4.48
N ILE A 141 -3.64 -5.99 -4.43
CA ILE A 141 -2.67 -6.02 -3.31
C ILE A 141 -3.34 -5.64 -1.98
N ILE A 142 -4.14 -4.59 -1.96
CA ILE A 142 -4.77 -4.11 -0.72
C ILE A 142 -5.81 -5.12 -0.24
N LYS A 143 -6.68 -5.55 -1.14
CA LYS A 143 -7.80 -6.46 -0.84
C LYS A 143 -8.06 -7.36 -2.05
N LYS A 144 -7.46 -8.54 -2.04
CA LYS A 144 -7.55 -9.51 -3.13
C LYS A 144 -9.00 -9.78 -3.53
N GLY A 145 -9.25 -9.73 -4.84
CA GLY A 145 -10.55 -10.02 -5.43
C GLY A 145 -11.61 -8.93 -5.21
N CYS A 146 -11.27 -7.75 -4.64
CA CYS A 146 -12.26 -6.71 -4.34
C CYS A 146 -12.91 -6.08 -5.57
N LEU A 147 -12.29 -6.22 -6.73
CA LEU A 147 -12.82 -5.75 -8.02
C LEU A 147 -13.36 -6.91 -8.89
N GLY A 148 -13.51 -8.12 -8.32
CA GLY A 148 -13.92 -9.29 -9.05
C GLY A 148 -12.85 -9.85 -9.97
N GLY A 149 -13.26 -10.49 -11.07
CA GLY A 149 -12.33 -11.03 -12.07
C GLY A 149 -11.70 -9.92 -12.92
N ARG A 150 -10.38 -10.06 -13.23
CA ARG A 150 -9.68 -9.08 -14.07
C ARG A 150 -10.37 -8.83 -15.42
N TYR A 151 -10.86 -9.90 -16.06
CA TYR A 151 -11.56 -9.78 -17.34
C TYR A 151 -12.84 -8.94 -17.23
N ASP A 152 -13.65 -9.16 -16.18
CA ASP A 152 -14.88 -8.44 -15.96
C ASP A 152 -14.60 -6.96 -15.64
N PHE A 153 -13.59 -6.70 -14.81
CA PHE A 153 -13.12 -5.35 -14.52
C PHE A 153 -12.71 -4.59 -15.79
N LEU A 154 -11.91 -5.22 -16.65
CA LEU A 154 -11.46 -4.61 -17.90
C LEU A 154 -12.64 -4.31 -18.83
N ARG A 155 -13.61 -5.23 -18.93
CA ARG A 155 -14.79 -5.06 -19.77
C ARG A 155 -15.72 -3.95 -19.29
N GLU A 156 -15.83 -3.80 -17.97
CA GLU A 156 -16.79 -2.86 -17.36
C GLU A 156 -16.22 -1.44 -17.24
N TRP A 157 -14.94 -1.31 -16.94
CA TRP A 157 -14.37 -0.03 -16.52
C TRP A 157 -13.30 0.52 -17.44
N ILE A 158 -12.72 -0.31 -18.33
CA ILE A 158 -11.52 0.06 -19.07
C ILE A 158 -11.79 0.01 -20.58
N GLY A 159 -11.67 1.16 -21.22
CA GLY A 159 -11.72 1.31 -22.66
C GLY A 159 -10.34 1.25 -23.33
N GLY A 160 -10.35 1.20 -24.69
CA GLY A 160 -9.15 1.46 -25.48
C GLY A 160 -7.94 0.58 -25.18
N TRP A 161 -8.08 -0.75 -25.15
CA TRP A 161 -6.98 -1.70 -24.89
C TRP A 161 -6.32 -1.55 -23.50
N GLY A 162 -7.08 -1.24 -22.48
CA GLY A 162 -6.60 -1.09 -21.10
C GLY A 162 -5.97 0.28 -20.79
N ARG A 163 -6.04 1.24 -21.70
CA ARG A 163 -5.31 2.50 -21.58
C ARG A 163 -6.02 3.57 -20.76
N SER A 164 -7.34 3.56 -20.75
CA SER A 164 -8.11 4.59 -20.02
C SER A 164 -9.28 3.99 -19.26
N VAL A 165 -9.63 4.61 -18.15
CA VAL A 165 -10.91 4.36 -17.47
C VAL A 165 -12.00 5.06 -18.27
N GLU A 166 -13.08 4.33 -18.66
CA GLU A 166 -14.17 4.88 -19.48
C GLU A 166 -14.95 5.95 -18.72
N ASP A 167 -15.32 5.66 -17.48
CA ASP A 167 -15.96 6.62 -16.59
C ASP A 167 -15.23 6.71 -15.24
N PRO A 168 -14.23 7.62 -15.12
CA PRO A 168 -13.47 7.81 -13.87
C PRO A 168 -14.34 8.23 -12.69
N LYS A 169 -15.46 8.93 -12.95
CA LYS A 169 -16.37 9.37 -11.90
C LYS A 169 -17.18 8.20 -11.33
N ALA A 170 -17.72 7.36 -12.21
CA ALA A 170 -18.44 6.17 -11.81
C ALA A 170 -17.53 5.19 -11.06
N LEU A 171 -16.32 4.90 -11.58
CA LEU A 171 -15.34 4.07 -10.89
C LEU A 171 -14.97 4.66 -9.53
N GLY A 172 -14.70 5.96 -9.44
CA GLY A 172 -14.37 6.61 -8.17
C GLY A 172 -15.52 6.54 -7.15
N THR A 173 -16.77 6.63 -7.61
CA THR A 173 -17.96 6.45 -6.77
C THR A 173 -18.06 5.01 -6.27
N TYR A 174 -17.92 4.04 -7.18
CA TYR A 174 -17.91 2.62 -6.83
C TYR A 174 -16.84 2.29 -5.76
N LEU A 175 -15.61 2.77 -5.95
CA LEU A 175 -14.51 2.53 -5.01
C LEU A 175 -14.79 3.12 -3.62
N ARG A 176 -15.42 4.30 -3.56
CA ARG A 176 -15.79 4.95 -2.30
C ARG A 176 -16.94 4.23 -1.59
N GLU A 177 -18.00 3.89 -2.30
CA GLU A 177 -19.19 3.23 -1.75
C GLU A 177 -18.90 1.82 -1.25
N ASN A 178 -17.93 1.13 -1.86
CA ASN A 178 -17.45 -0.18 -1.43
C ASN A 178 -16.30 -0.12 -0.41
N PHE A 179 -16.00 1.07 0.14
CA PHE A 179 -14.93 1.27 1.13
C PHE A 179 -13.56 0.77 0.65
N LEU A 180 -13.28 0.86 -0.65
CA LEU A 180 -12.01 0.47 -1.25
C LEU A 180 -11.03 1.63 -1.33
N MET A 181 -11.54 2.86 -1.48
CA MET A 181 -10.73 4.07 -1.58
C MET A 181 -11.39 5.25 -0.88
N VAL A 182 -10.56 6.04 -0.19
CA VAL A 182 -10.90 7.39 0.29
C VAL A 182 -9.99 8.38 -0.43
N ARG A 183 -10.55 9.52 -0.84
CA ARG A 183 -9.81 10.61 -1.46
C ARG A 183 -10.24 11.95 -0.90
N ARG A 184 -9.27 12.73 -0.45
CA ARG A 184 -9.43 14.13 -0.08
C ARG A 184 -8.60 15.00 -1.04
N THR A 185 -9.14 16.12 -1.41
CA THR A 185 -8.47 17.14 -2.21
C THR A 185 -7.96 18.26 -1.30
N ARG A 186 -7.10 19.13 -1.82
CA ARG A 186 -6.64 20.31 -1.08
C ARG A 186 -7.77 21.27 -0.68
N LYS A 187 -8.95 21.13 -1.28
CA LYS A 187 -10.13 21.96 -0.95
C LYS A 187 -10.90 21.40 0.25
N ASP A 188 -10.62 20.16 0.64
CA ASP A 188 -11.33 19.47 1.71
C ASP A 188 -10.63 19.62 3.08
N VAL A 189 -9.44 20.28 3.11
CA VAL A 189 -8.58 20.49 4.29
C VAL A 189 -8.18 21.94 4.47
#